data_b6b8d64bb80aeb921fa2d70b10083137
#
_entry.id   b6b8d64bb80aeb921fa2d70b10083137
#
_cell.length_a   1.000
_cell.length_b   1.000
_cell.length_c   1.000
_cell.angle_alpha   90.00
_cell.angle_beta   90.00
_cell.angle_gamma   90.00
#
_symmetry.space_group_name_H-M   'P 1'
#
loop_
_entity.id
_entity.type
_entity.pdbx_description
1 polymer ?
#
loop_
_entity_poly.entity_id
_entity_poly.type
_entity_poly.pdbx_seq_one_letter_code
_entity_poly.pdbx_strand_id
1 'polypeptide(L)' 'MDVRQRLAVNMKRLRKERGWSQEALADEAGLDRTYISGIERVVKNPTVTVVERIALALDCRVGNLLD' A
#
# COMPACT_ATOMS: atom_id res chain seq x y z
N MET A 1 -1.52 11.95 -13.17
CA MET A 1 -1.15 11.37 -11.85
C MET A 1 -0.13 10.28 -12.10
N ASP A 2 1.02 10.34 -11.44
CA ASP A 2 2.02 9.31 -11.67
C ASP A 2 1.70 8.05 -10.86
N VAL A 3 2.46 6.97 -11.13
CA VAL A 3 2.17 5.66 -10.55
C VAL A 3 2.27 5.65 -9.02
N ARG A 4 3.15 6.49 -8.44
CA ARG A 4 3.30 6.55 -6.98
C ARG A 4 2.06 7.16 -6.33
N GLN A 5 1.48 8.16 -6.99
CA GLN A 5 0.25 8.78 -6.51
C GLN A 5 -0.92 7.81 -6.63
N ARG A 6 -1.01 7.08 -7.74
CA ARG A 6 -2.06 6.06 -7.91
C ARG A 6 -1.93 4.96 -6.85
N LEU A 7 -0.70 4.51 -6.60
CA LEU A 7 -0.46 3.52 -5.56
C LEU A 7 -0.94 4.03 -4.20
N ALA A 8 -0.57 5.26 -3.85
CA ALA A 8 -0.97 5.84 -2.56
C ALA A 8 -2.48 5.90 -2.40
N VAL A 9 -3.18 6.39 -3.42
CA VAL A 9 -4.64 6.51 -3.39
C VAL A 9 -5.30 5.13 -3.29
N ASN A 10 -4.87 4.20 -4.14
CA ASN A 10 -5.49 2.87 -4.18
C ASN A 10 -5.22 2.09 -2.90
N MET A 11 -3.99 2.15 -2.38
CA MET A 11 -3.62 1.46 -1.16
C MET A 11 -4.44 1.97 0.02
N LYS A 12 -4.56 3.28 0.14
CA LYS A 12 -5.32 3.90 1.22
C LYS A 12 -6.80 3.53 1.13
N ARG A 13 -7.37 3.56 -0.07
CA ARG A 13 -8.78 3.20 -0.29
C ARG A 13 -9.03 1.74 0.11
N LEU A 14 -8.21 0.83 -0.39
CA LEU A 14 -8.38 -0.60 -0.10
C LEU A 14 -8.16 -0.91 1.38
N ARG A 15 -7.22 -0.23 2.00
CA ARG A 15 -6.97 -0.36 3.43
C ARG A 15 -8.20 0.06 4.24
N LYS A 16 -8.76 1.22 3.90
CA LYS A 16 -9.92 1.74 4.62
C LYS A 16 -11.17 0.90 4.39
N GLU A 17 -11.33 0.32 3.21
CA GLU A 17 -12.44 -0.59 2.94
C GLU A 17 -12.40 -1.80 3.84
N ARG A 18 -11.21 -2.22 4.28
CA ARG A 18 -11.05 -3.31 5.23
C ARG A 18 -11.16 -2.86 6.68
N GLY A 19 -11.28 -1.57 6.93
CA GLY A 19 -11.30 -1.04 8.27
C GLY A 19 -9.94 -1.09 8.95
N TRP A 20 -8.85 -1.14 8.18
CA TRP A 20 -7.50 -1.27 8.70
C TRP A 20 -6.82 0.08 8.90
N SER A 21 -6.07 0.20 10.00
CA SER A 21 -5.13 1.29 10.20
C SER A 21 -3.89 1.05 9.32
N GLN A 22 -3.03 2.06 9.24
CA GLN A 22 -1.74 1.89 8.58
C GLN A 22 -0.92 0.79 9.28
N GLU A 23 -1.00 0.74 10.61
CA GLU A 23 -0.29 -0.27 11.38
C GLU A 23 -0.81 -1.67 11.07
N ALA A 24 -2.12 -1.83 10.95
CA ALA A 24 -2.71 -3.12 10.63
C ALA A 24 -2.25 -3.61 9.24
N LEU A 25 -2.25 -2.72 8.25
CA LEU A 25 -1.76 -3.09 6.92
C LEU A 25 -0.27 -3.45 6.98
N ALA A 26 0.52 -2.67 7.70
CA ALA A 26 1.94 -2.94 7.84
C ALA A 26 2.19 -4.32 8.44
N ASP A 27 1.46 -4.66 9.50
CA ASP A 27 1.57 -5.98 10.14
C ASP A 27 1.25 -7.09 9.15
N GLU A 28 0.16 -6.96 8.41
CA GLU A 28 -0.25 -7.97 7.44
C GLU A 28 0.76 -8.12 6.30
N ALA A 29 1.37 -7.02 5.89
CA ALA A 29 2.34 -7.03 4.80
C ALA A 29 3.77 -7.34 5.27
N GLY A 30 3.99 -7.41 6.59
CA GLY A 30 5.32 -7.63 7.14
C GLY A 30 6.23 -6.43 6.95
N LEU A 31 5.68 -5.22 7.02
CA LEU A 31 6.40 -3.98 6.80
C LEU A 31 6.30 -3.09 8.04
N ASP A 32 7.18 -2.11 8.12
CA ASP A 32 7.13 -1.10 9.16
C ASP A 32 6.01 -0.10 8.86
N ARG A 33 5.29 0.34 9.92
CA ARG A 33 4.21 1.31 9.74
C ARG A 33 4.69 2.61 9.09
N THR A 34 5.90 3.05 9.44
CA THR A 34 6.45 4.28 8.85
C THR A 34 6.64 4.15 7.34
N TYR A 35 6.91 2.93 6.86
CA TYR A 35 7.03 2.67 5.43
C TYR A 35 5.68 2.83 4.74
N ILE A 36 4.63 2.24 5.33
CA ILE A 36 3.26 2.37 4.80
C ILE A 36 2.85 3.85 4.78
N SER A 37 3.08 4.56 5.87
CA SER A 37 2.79 5.99 5.95
C SER A 37 3.53 6.77 4.88
N GLY A 38 4.81 6.44 4.67
CA GLY A 38 5.64 7.11 3.66
C GLY A 38 5.12 6.88 2.24
N ILE A 39 4.64 5.68 1.95
CA ILE A 39 4.05 5.38 0.64
C ILE A 39 2.77 6.20 0.45
N GLU A 40 1.92 6.25 1.47
CA GLU A 40 0.65 6.98 1.37
C GLU A 40 0.85 8.49 1.25
N ARG A 41 1.97 9.02 1.76
CA ARG A 41 2.31 10.44 1.61
C ARG A 41 3.13 10.71 0.35
N VAL A 42 3.41 9.67 -0.44
CA VAL A 42 4.19 9.74 -1.68
C VAL A 42 5.63 10.25 -1.42
N VAL A 43 6.18 9.91 -0.25
CA VAL A 43 7.57 10.23 0.08
C VAL A 43 8.48 8.99 0.03
N LYS A 44 7.89 7.81 -0.12
CA LYS A 44 8.64 6.56 -0.33
C LYS A 44 8.31 6.00 -1.70
N ASN A 45 9.31 5.44 -2.34
CA ASN A 45 9.16 4.81 -3.65
C ASN A 45 9.42 3.30 -3.48
N PRO A 46 8.36 2.51 -3.21
CA PRO A 46 8.54 1.10 -2.89
C PRO A 46 9.03 0.30 -4.10
N THR A 47 9.75 -0.77 -3.81
CA THR A 47 10.15 -1.73 -4.84
C THR A 47 8.93 -2.52 -5.30
N VAL A 48 9.04 -3.16 -6.45
CA VAL A 48 7.98 -4.05 -6.97
C VAL A 48 7.69 -5.16 -5.96
N THR A 49 8.72 -5.70 -5.30
CA THR A 49 8.53 -6.74 -4.30
C THR A 49 7.69 -6.26 -3.13
N VAL A 50 7.92 -5.03 -2.67
CA VAL A 50 7.14 -4.45 -1.58
C VAL A 50 5.69 -4.23 -2.02
N VAL A 51 5.49 -3.75 -3.24
CA VAL A 51 4.13 -3.55 -3.78
C VAL A 51 3.40 -4.90 -3.82
N GLU A 52 4.07 -5.97 -4.22
CA GLU A 52 3.48 -7.30 -4.23
C GLU A 52 3.06 -7.76 -2.84
N ARG A 53 3.91 -7.50 -1.83
CA ARG A 53 3.56 -7.85 -0.44
C ARG A 53 2.34 -7.10 0.04
N ILE A 54 2.20 -5.83 -0.33
CA ILE A 54 1.02 -5.04 0.01
C ILE A 54 -0.21 -5.60 -0.69
N ALA A 55 -0.09 -5.97 -1.97
CA ALA A 55 -1.19 -6.55 -2.71
C ALA A 55 -1.67 -7.85 -2.08
N LEU A 56 -0.73 -8.71 -1.68
CA LEU A 56 -1.07 -9.97 -1.01
C LEU A 56 -1.80 -9.71 0.30
N ALA A 57 -1.34 -8.74 1.08
CA ALA A 57 -1.97 -8.38 2.36
C ALA A 57 -3.40 -7.88 2.14
N LEU A 58 -3.63 -7.14 1.06
CA LEU A 58 -4.94 -6.59 0.73
C LEU A 58 -5.80 -7.56 -0.10
N ASP A 59 -5.27 -8.75 -0.39
CA ASP A 59 -5.96 -9.75 -1.21
C ASP A 59 -6.42 -9.16 -2.54
N CYS A 60 -5.51 -8.47 -3.19
CA CYS A 60 -5.77 -7.87 -4.50
C CYS A 60 -4.58 -8.10 -5.42
N ARG A 61 -4.73 -7.69 -6.67
CA ARG A 61 -3.65 -7.79 -7.65
C ARG A 61 -2.80 -6.53 -7.61
N VAL A 62 -1.54 -6.65 -8.01
CA VAL A 62 -0.66 -5.49 -8.13
C VAL A 62 -1.29 -4.42 -9.03
N GLY A 63 -1.95 -4.84 -10.12
CA GLY A 63 -2.65 -3.91 -11.01
C GLY A 63 -3.70 -3.07 -10.30
N ASN A 64 -4.38 -3.65 -9.31
CA ASN A 64 -5.39 -2.91 -8.55
C ASN A 64 -4.76 -1.76 -7.75
N LEU A 65 -3.48 -1.87 -7.43
CA LEU A 65 -2.76 -0.82 -6.72
C LEU A 65 -2.17 0.22 -7.66
N LEU A 66 -1.75 -0.20 -8.86
CA LEU A 66 -1.00 0.67 -9.77
C LEU A 66 -1.87 1.34 -10.84
N ASP A 67 -3.07 0.85 -11.05
CA ASP A 67 -4.01 1.43 -12.01
C ASP A 67 -4.80 2.56 -11.32
#